data_cf08e3ac4b51f7ad65489933780588a8
#
_entry.id   cf08e3ac4b51f7ad65489933780588a8
#
_cell.length_a   1.000
_cell.length_b   1.000
_cell.length_c   1.000
_cell.angle_alpha   90.00
_cell.angle_beta   90.00
_cell.angle_gamma   90.00
#
_symmetry.space_group_name_H-M   'P 1'
#
loop_
_entity.id
_entity.type
_entity.pdbx_description
1 polymer ?
#
loop_
_entity_poly.entity_id
_entity_poly.type
_entity_poly.pdbx_seq_one_letter_code
_entity_poly.pdbx_strand_id
1 'polypeptide(L)'
;MDVRELTTSKELFAASALLAEVWRPTDPMPYEMLQVTRHIGGYVAGAFDGNTMVGACAAFPTADGGLHSHITGVAVPGRGVGHAIKVHQRAWALARGITTIGWTFDPLTRRNAYFNLVKLAARATEYLEDFYGDMPDELNMGDPSDRLLLTWPLESPDVAAALAGAAATRPEPGADTPVVLRADAADRPETRDAAGAATLAVGTPADVTALRAGDPDAAWEWRRAQRAALGGALAEGYRVTGFTRAGYYLLERPR
;
A
#
# COMPACT_ATOMS: atom_id res chain seq x y z
N MET A 1 -2.79 22.73 2.48
CA MET A 1 -3.63 21.55 2.77
C MET A 1 -3.60 21.35 4.26
N ASP A 2 -4.74 21.28 4.90
CA ASP A 2 -4.89 21.05 6.32
C ASP A 2 -5.31 19.58 6.55
N VAL A 3 -4.64 18.87 7.46
CA VAL A 3 -5.01 17.51 7.85
C VAL A 3 -5.25 17.50 9.35
N ARG A 4 -6.42 17.04 9.76
CA ARG A 4 -6.81 17.05 11.17
C ARG A 4 -7.72 15.88 11.54
N GLU A 5 -7.77 15.55 12.83
CA GLU A 5 -8.74 14.58 13.36
C GLU A 5 -10.17 15.08 13.13
N LEU A 6 -11.08 14.14 12.83
CA LEU A 6 -12.50 14.40 12.68
C LEU A 6 -13.21 14.21 14.02
N THR A 7 -13.89 15.23 14.49
CA THR A 7 -14.47 15.23 15.85
C THR A 7 -15.98 15.31 15.86
N THR A 8 -16.60 15.81 14.80
CA THR A 8 -18.06 15.99 14.72
C THR A 8 -18.72 14.90 13.88
N SER A 9 -19.97 14.56 14.18
CA SER A 9 -20.75 13.62 13.38
C SER A 9 -20.86 14.05 11.91
N LYS A 10 -20.98 15.36 11.65
CA LYS A 10 -21.04 15.89 10.28
C LYS A 10 -19.77 15.58 9.49
N GLU A 11 -18.60 15.70 10.10
CA GLU A 11 -17.32 15.39 9.47
C GLU A 11 -17.16 13.89 9.23
N LEU A 12 -17.59 13.06 10.18
CA LEU A 12 -17.55 11.61 10.04
C LEU A 12 -18.47 11.11 8.91
N PHE A 13 -19.67 11.69 8.77
CA PHE A 13 -20.55 11.40 7.62
C PHE A 13 -19.91 11.82 6.30
N ALA A 14 -19.28 12.99 6.24
CA ALA A 14 -18.58 13.44 5.05
C ALA A 14 -17.39 12.52 4.70
N ALA A 15 -16.65 12.03 5.70
CA ALA A 15 -15.57 11.07 5.50
C ALA A 15 -16.07 9.71 4.99
N SER A 16 -17.14 9.18 5.58
CA SER A 16 -17.78 7.94 5.11
C SER A 16 -18.23 8.06 3.65
N ALA A 17 -18.92 9.16 3.31
CA ALA A 17 -19.36 9.41 1.93
C ALA A 17 -18.18 9.52 0.94
N LEU A 18 -17.08 10.22 1.32
CA LEU A 18 -15.88 10.32 0.49
C LEU A 18 -15.23 8.94 0.29
N LEU A 19 -15.11 8.15 1.35
CA LEU A 19 -14.53 6.81 1.28
C LEU A 19 -15.37 5.88 0.40
N ALA A 20 -16.71 5.92 0.53
CA ALA A 20 -17.62 5.16 -0.32
C ALA A 20 -17.52 5.59 -1.80
N GLU A 21 -17.34 6.88 -2.07
CA GLU A 21 -17.13 7.36 -3.43
C GLU A 21 -15.82 6.87 -4.06
N VAL A 22 -14.72 6.86 -3.28
CA VAL A 22 -13.39 6.45 -3.75
C VAL A 22 -13.30 4.93 -3.96
N TRP A 23 -13.97 4.14 -3.11
CA TRP A 23 -13.85 2.68 -3.06
C TRP A 23 -15.09 1.93 -3.59
N ARG A 24 -15.88 2.57 -4.46
CA ARG A 24 -17.10 1.97 -5.06
C ARG A 24 -16.92 0.52 -5.51
N PRO A 25 -18.01 -0.30 -5.52
CA PRO A 25 -19.40 0.00 -5.14
C PRO A 25 -19.70 -0.26 -3.66
N THR A 26 -18.73 -0.66 -2.85
CA THR A 26 -18.93 -0.99 -1.43
C THR A 26 -18.88 0.27 -0.57
N ASP A 27 -19.51 0.23 0.61
CA ASP A 27 -19.27 1.19 1.69
C ASP A 27 -18.23 0.57 2.66
N PRO A 28 -16.93 0.77 2.38
CA PRO A 28 -15.87 0.07 3.10
C PRO A 28 -15.69 0.55 4.53
N MET A 29 -16.28 1.73 4.87
CA MET A 29 -16.13 2.34 6.19
C MET A 29 -17.36 3.16 6.55
N PRO A 30 -18.50 2.50 6.92
CA PRO A 30 -19.72 3.16 7.34
C PRO A 30 -19.49 4.16 8.49
N TYR A 31 -20.35 5.16 8.58
CA TYR A 31 -20.27 6.20 9.63
C TYR A 31 -20.12 5.61 11.03
N GLU A 32 -20.90 4.58 11.37
CA GLU A 32 -20.88 3.92 12.68
C GLU A 32 -19.49 3.36 12.99
N MET A 33 -18.83 2.79 11.99
CA MET A 33 -17.47 2.25 12.14
C MET A 33 -16.45 3.36 12.37
N LEU A 34 -16.56 4.49 11.69
CA LEU A 34 -15.72 5.67 11.95
C LEU A 34 -15.93 6.18 13.38
N GLN A 35 -17.19 6.25 13.82
CA GLN A 35 -17.53 6.68 15.19
C GLN A 35 -16.96 5.74 16.24
N VAL A 36 -17.10 4.42 16.05
CA VAL A 36 -16.54 3.40 16.96
C VAL A 36 -15.01 3.45 16.94
N THR A 37 -14.39 3.53 15.76
CA THR A 37 -12.94 3.65 15.63
C THR A 37 -12.39 4.79 16.46
N ARG A 38 -12.99 5.97 16.34
CA ARG A 38 -12.62 7.14 17.16
C ARG A 38 -12.85 6.89 18.65
N HIS A 39 -13.97 6.28 19.03
CA HIS A 39 -14.34 6.02 20.42
C HIS A 39 -13.34 5.10 21.14
N ILE A 40 -12.83 4.09 20.45
CA ILE A 40 -11.83 3.15 21.01
C ILE A 40 -10.38 3.64 20.92
N GLY A 41 -10.18 4.92 20.59
CA GLY A 41 -8.84 5.52 20.50
C GLY A 41 -8.12 5.29 19.17
N GLY A 42 -8.83 4.86 18.13
CA GLY A 42 -8.28 4.76 16.78
C GLY A 42 -8.16 6.14 16.11
N TYR A 43 -7.45 6.17 14.99
CA TYR A 43 -7.22 7.37 14.20
C TYR A 43 -8.29 7.55 13.13
N VAL A 44 -8.96 8.68 13.14
CA VAL A 44 -9.90 9.10 12.08
C VAL A 44 -9.60 10.55 11.72
N ALA A 45 -9.15 10.80 10.49
CA ALA A 45 -8.74 12.12 10.04
C ALA A 45 -9.22 12.44 8.62
N GLY A 46 -9.36 13.72 8.34
CA GLY A 46 -9.67 14.29 7.04
C GLY A 46 -8.59 15.26 6.57
N ALA A 47 -8.35 15.28 5.26
CA ALA A 47 -7.54 16.28 4.59
C ALA A 47 -8.46 17.30 3.90
N PHE A 48 -8.17 18.60 4.06
CA PHE A 48 -9.01 19.69 3.58
C PHE A 48 -8.25 20.62 2.65
N ASP A 49 -8.93 21.04 1.58
CA ASP A 49 -8.56 22.16 0.72
C ASP A 49 -9.59 23.29 0.98
N GLY A 50 -9.20 24.29 1.76
CA GLY A 50 -10.17 25.22 2.36
C GLY A 50 -11.19 24.48 3.25
N ASN A 51 -12.46 24.60 2.92
CA ASN A 51 -13.55 23.94 3.64
C ASN A 51 -13.97 22.59 3.03
N THR A 52 -13.35 22.18 1.93
CA THR A 52 -13.70 20.94 1.21
C THR A 52 -12.83 19.81 1.69
N MET A 53 -13.42 18.69 2.14
CA MET A 53 -12.70 17.47 2.43
C MET A 53 -12.28 16.80 1.12
N VAL A 54 -10.98 16.58 0.93
CA VAL A 54 -10.37 16.00 -0.28
C VAL A 54 -9.71 14.64 -0.03
N GLY A 55 -9.72 14.18 1.21
CA GLY A 55 -9.24 12.86 1.60
C GLY A 55 -9.67 12.50 3.01
N ALA A 56 -9.78 11.22 3.29
CA ALA A 56 -10.10 10.68 4.61
C ALA A 56 -9.29 9.41 4.89
N CYS A 57 -9.03 9.16 6.17
CA CYS A 57 -8.29 7.97 6.62
C CYS A 57 -8.85 7.47 7.95
N ALA A 58 -8.90 6.14 8.10
CA ALA A 58 -9.22 5.49 9.37
C ALA A 58 -8.19 4.40 9.68
N ALA A 59 -7.85 4.27 10.98
CA ALA A 59 -6.93 3.25 11.46
C ALA A 59 -7.34 2.75 12.86
N PHE A 60 -7.16 1.46 13.08
CA PHE A 60 -7.52 0.77 14.32
C PHE A 60 -6.30 0.56 15.21
N PRO A 61 -6.41 0.68 16.55
CA PRO A 61 -5.38 0.22 17.45
C PRO A 61 -5.24 -1.30 17.35
N THR A 62 -4.02 -1.80 17.44
CA THR A 62 -3.71 -3.23 17.44
C THR A 62 -3.43 -3.74 18.85
N ALA A 63 -3.58 -5.04 19.08
CA ALA A 63 -3.42 -5.65 20.40
C ALA A 63 -1.97 -5.53 20.96
N ASP A 64 -0.98 -5.37 20.10
CA ASP A 64 0.42 -5.16 20.44
C ASP A 64 0.81 -3.70 20.70
N GLY A 65 -0.18 -2.79 20.74
CA GLY A 65 0.04 -1.36 20.98
C GLY A 65 0.43 -0.55 19.75
N GLY A 66 0.36 -1.15 18.56
CA GLY A 66 0.54 -0.48 17.28
C GLY A 66 -0.75 0.12 16.72
N LEU A 67 -0.73 0.46 15.44
CA LEU A 67 -1.88 0.95 14.69
C LEU A 67 -1.98 0.21 13.34
N HIS A 68 -3.18 -0.25 12.98
CA HIS A 68 -3.46 -0.75 11.64
C HIS A 68 -4.17 0.34 10.81
N SER A 69 -3.46 0.90 9.82
CA SER A 69 -4.03 1.89 8.89
C SER A 69 -4.94 1.19 7.88
N HIS A 70 -6.22 1.10 8.22
CA HIS A 70 -7.17 0.26 7.48
C HIS A 70 -7.50 0.82 6.10
N ILE A 71 -7.87 2.10 6.03
CA ILE A 71 -8.34 2.70 4.77
C ILE A 71 -7.85 4.14 4.63
N THR A 72 -7.51 4.52 3.41
CA THR A 72 -7.25 5.91 3.03
C THR A 72 -7.87 6.16 1.65
N GLY A 73 -8.78 7.11 1.56
CA GLY A 73 -9.38 7.58 0.32
C GLY A 73 -8.94 9.00 -0.02
N VAL A 74 -8.69 9.27 -1.30
CA VAL A 74 -8.31 10.60 -1.83
C VAL A 74 -9.14 10.90 -3.06
N ALA A 75 -9.99 11.93 -2.98
CA ALA A 75 -10.88 12.32 -4.05
C ALA A 75 -10.15 12.86 -5.30
N VAL A 76 -9.02 13.55 -5.09
CA VAL A 76 -8.23 14.15 -6.18
C VAL A 76 -6.80 13.65 -6.13
N PRO A 77 -6.44 12.62 -6.93
CA PRO A 77 -5.08 12.11 -6.99
C PRO A 77 -4.06 13.14 -7.47
N GLY A 78 -2.78 12.91 -7.17
CA GLY A 78 -1.66 13.73 -7.71
C GLY A 78 -1.31 15.00 -6.91
N ARG A 79 -2.14 15.43 -5.94
CA ARG A 79 -1.92 16.65 -5.14
C ARG A 79 -1.20 16.43 -3.80
N GLY A 80 -0.61 15.26 -3.58
CA GLY A 80 0.11 14.93 -2.35
C GLY A 80 -0.78 14.67 -1.12
N VAL A 81 -2.10 14.57 -1.27
CA VAL A 81 -3.08 14.39 -0.18
C VAL A 81 -2.76 13.15 0.64
N GLY A 82 -2.54 12.00 -0.01
CA GLY A 82 -2.23 10.75 0.69
C GLY A 82 -0.93 10.84 1.50
N HIS A 83 0.08 11.54 0.99
CA HIS A 83 1.33 11.79 1.72
C HIS A 83 1.09 12.68 2.95
N ALA A 84 0.34 13.77 2.80
CA ALA A 84 0.01 14.66 3.91
C ALA A 84 -0.76 13.91 5.03
N ILE A 85 -1.72 13.05 4.66
CA ILE A 85 -2.43 12.18 5.62
C ILE A 85 -1.45 11.27 6.36
N LYS A 86 -0.51 10.62 5.67
CA LYS A 86 0.47 9.73 6.30
C LYS A 86 1.43 10.48 7.23
N VAL A 87 1.88 11.68 6.85
CA VAL A 87 2.70 12.55 7.72
C VAL A 87 1.94 12.90 9.01
N HIS A 88 0.67 13.31 8.89
CA HIS A 88 -0.18 13.61 10.03
C HIS A 88 -0.43 12.37 10.90
N GLN A 89 -0.72 11.21 10.28
CA GLN A 89 -0.93 9.94 10.98
C GLN A 89 0.32 9.52 11.80
N ARG A 90 1.52 9.71 11.23
CA ARG A 90 2.77 9.49 11.93
C ARG A 90 2.92 10.39 13.16
N ALA A 91 2.72 11.69 13.00
CA ALA A 91 2.81 12.65 14.11
C ALA A 91 1.80 12.33 15.22
N TRP A 92 0.57 12.00 14.84
CA TRP A 92 -0.51 11.59 15.75
C TRP A 92 -0.15 10.32 16.54
N ALA A 93 0.41 9.31 15.86
CA ALA A 93 0.81 8.05 16.47
C ALA A 93 1.96 8.25 17.46
N LEU A 94 3.03 8.94 17.05
CA LEU A 94 4.19 9.21 17.91
C LEU A 94 3.82 10.02 19.16
N ALA A 95 2.92 10.99 19.05
CA ALA A 95 2.41 11.74 20.21
C ALA A 95 1.67 10.86 21.24
N ARG A 96 1.29 9.64 20.86
CA ARG A 96 0.61 8.63 21.71
C ARG A 96 1.51 7.45 22.08
N GLY A 97 2.81 7.53 21.81
CA GLY A 97 3.77 6.46 22.06
C GLY A 97 3.65 5.27 21.10
N ILE A 98 2.88 5.40 20.03
CA ILE A 98 2.77 4.37 18.99
C ILE A 98 3.94 4.54 18.03
N THR A 99 4.82 3.55 17.96
CA THR A 99 6.04 3.59 17.15
C THR A 99 5.94 2.81 15.84
N THR A 100 4.84 2.07 15.65
CA THR A 100 4.65 1.20 14.49
C THR A 100 3.24 1.33 13.94
N ILE A 101 3.14 1.49 12.61
CA ILE A 101 1.88 1.42 11.88
C ILE A 101 2.00 0.32 10.81
N GLY A 102 1.01 -0.59 10.78
CA GLY A 102 0.89 -1.61 9.73
C GLY A 102 -0.26 -1.32 8.77
N TRP A 103 -0.18 -1.82 7.54
CA TRP A 103 -1.29 -1.88 6.59
C TRP A 103 -0.98 -2.87 5.48
N THR A 104 -2.00 -3.19 4.69
CA THR A 104 -1.87 -4.04 3.51
C THR A 104 -2.14 -3.25 2.23
N PHE A 105 -1.56 -3.69 1.11
CA PHE A 105 -1.86 -3.16 -0.21
C PHE A 105 -1.72 -4.25 -1.27
N ASP A 106 -2.34 -4.06 -2.43
CA ASP A 106 -2.21 -4.95 -3.57
C ASP A 106 -0.81 -4.83 -4.21
N PRO A 107 0.03 -5.89 -4.17
CA PRO A 107 1.40 -5.85 -4.67
C PRO A 107 1.52 -5.63 -6.18
N LEU A 108 0.47 -5.85 -6.96
CA LEU A 108 0.45 -5.54 -8.39
C LEU A 108 0.29 -4.04 -8.68
N THR A 109 -0.18 -3.25 -7.71
CA THR A 109 -0.40 -1.82 -7.89
C THR A 109 0.91 -1.05 -7.76
N ARG A 110 1.63 -0.87 -8.89
CA ARG A 110 2.95 -0.21 -9.00
C ARG A 110 3.01 1.12 -8.25
N ARG A 111 2.00 1.98 -8.44
CA ARG A 111 1.94 3.29 -7.78
C ARG A 111 1.93 3.18 -6.26
N ASN A 112 1.19 2.21 -5.71
CA ASN A 112 1.11 1.99 -4.28
C ASN A 112 2.40 1.40 -3.73
N ALA A 113 3.03 0.45 -4.46
CA ALA A 113 4.33 -0.09 -4.09
C ALA A 113 5.39 1.02 -3.99
N TYR A 114 5.50 1.88 -5.02
CA TYR A 114 6.42 3.01 -5.01
C TYR A 114 6.14 4.00 -3.87
N PHE A 115 4.86 4.34 -3.65
CA PHE A 115 4.48 5.23 -2.57
C PHE A 115 4.87 4.66 -1.20
N ASN A 116 4.53 3.41 -0.94
CA ASN A 116 4.73 2.76 0.35
C ASN A 116 6.22 2.50 0.64
N LEU A 117 6.93 1.90 -0.30
CA LEU A 117 8.30 1.44 -0.09
C LEU A 117 9.34 2.55 -0.30
N VAL A 118 9.06 3.51 -1.19
CA VAL A 118 10.01 4.58 -1.51
C VAL A 118 9.66 5.88 -0.80
N LYS A 119 8.40 6.36 -0.93
CA LYS A 119 8.01 7.67 -0.37
C LYS A 119 7.79 7.64 1.14
N LEU A 120 7.38 6.50 1.70
CA LEU A 120 7.19 6.32 3.13
C LEU A 120 8.30 5.50 3.79
N ALA A 121 9.15 4.81 3.03
CA ALA A 121 10.14 3.84 3.52
C ALA A 121 9.52 2.79 4.47
N ALA A 122 8.28 2.36 4.19
CA ALA A 122 7.67 1.23 4.87
C ALA A 122 8.36 -0.08 4.42
N ARG A 123 8.32 -1.09 5.27
CA ARG A 123 8.97 -2.39 5.04
C ARG A 123 7.92 -3.45 4.74
N ALA A 124 8.10 -4.20 3.66
CA ALA A 124 7.28 -5.37 3.36
C ALA A 124 7.68 -6.52 4.29
N THR A 125 6.71 -7.14 4.94
CA THR A 125 6.95 -8.18 5.94
C THR A 125 6.36 -9.53 5.55
N GLU A 126 5.21 -9.57 4.85
CA GLU A 126 4.52 -10.81 4.54
C GLU A 126 3.69 -10.66 3.28
N TYR A 127 3.62 -11.75 2.47
CA TYR A 127 2.68 -11.87 1.37
C TYR A 127 1.47 -12.67 1.83
N LEU A 128 0.30 -12.04 1.79
CA LEU A 128 -0.97 -12.62 2.24
C LEU A 128 -1.79 -12.99 1.01
N GLU A 129 -1.96 -14.28 0.77
CA GLU A 129 -2.77 -14.78 -0.33
C GLU A 129 -4.26 -14.62 -0.01
N ASP A 130 -5.02 -14.09 -0.96
CA ASP A 130 -6.47 -13.96 -0.90
C ASP A 130 -7.02 -13.44 0.45
N PHE A 131 -6.37 -12.41 0.97
CA PHE A 131 -6.51 -11.94 2.36
C PHE A 131 -7.94 -11.53 2.74
N TYR A 132 -8.69 -10.95 1.80
CA TYR A 132 -10.08 -10.52 2.03
C TYR A 132 -11.11 -11.49 1.41
N GLY A 133 -10.65 -12.58 0.77
CA GLY A 133 -11.52 -13.46 -0.01
C GLY A 133 -12.10 -12.76 -1.24
N ASP A 134 -13.24 -13.23 -1.70
CA ASP A 134 -13.95 -12.64 -2.84
C ASP A 134 -14.37 -11.20 -2.54
N MET A 135 -13.77 -10.24 -3.23
CA MET A 135 -14.13 -8.82 -3.13
C MET A 135 -14.95 -8.41 -4.36
N PRO A 136 -16.26 -8.22 -4.21
CA PRO A 136 -17.14 -7.82 -5.33
C PRO A 136 -17.05 -6.30 -5.58
N ASP A 137 -15.83 -5.77 -5.75
CA ASP A 137 -15.58 -4.36 -6.02
C ASP A 137 -15.01 -4.13 -7.43
N GLU A 138 -15.18 -2.90 -7.95
CA GLU A 138 -14.71 -2.51 -9.28
C GLU A 138 -13.17 -2.45 -9.38
N LEU A 139 -12.44 -2.43 -8.27
CA LEU A 139 -10.98 -2.36 -8.27
C LEU A 139 -10.33 -3.74 -8.40
N ASN A 140 -10.90 -4.75 -7.77
CA ASN A 140 -10.39 -6.12 -7.85
C ASN A 140 -11.04 -6.93 -8.98
N MET A 141 -12.28 -6.62 -9.40
CA MET A 141 -12.98 -7.24 -10.54
C MET A 141 -12.92 -8.78 -10.55
N GLY A 142 -13.02 -9.42 -9.37
CA GLY A 142 -12.93 -10.87 -9.22
C GLY A 142 -11.49 -11.44 -9.21
N ASP A 143 -10.46 -10.59 -9.28
CA ASP A 143 -9.07 -10.99 -9.04
C ASP A 143 -8.87 -11.29 -7.54
N PRO A 144 -8.17 -12.38 -7.15
CA PRO A 144 -7.91 -12.69 -5.75
C PRO A 144 -7.30 -11.53 -4.98
N SER A 145 -7.76 -11.38 -3.74
CA SER A 145 -7.41 -10.24 -2.89
C SER A 145 -6.04 -10.38 -2.21
N ASP A 146 -5.00 -10.77 -2.97
CA ASP A 146 -3.63 -10.85 -2.43
C ASP A 146 -3.17 -9.48 -1.91
N ARG A 147 -2.50 -9.50 -0.78
CA ARG A 147 -1.97 -8.29 -0.13
C ARG A 147 -0.52 -8.48 0.28
N LEU A 148 0.25 -7.41 0.20
CA LEU A 148 1.55 -7.30 0.83
C LEU A 148 1.39 -6.53 2.13
N LEU A 149 1.70 -7.18 3.27
CA LEU A 149 1.68 -6.57 4.59
C LEU A 149 2.91 -5.69 4.75
N LEU A 150 2.68 -4.49 5.25
CA LEU A 150 3.72 -3.52 5.54
C LEU A 150 3.79 -3.21 7.03
N THR A 151 5.01 -2.98 7.49
CA THR A 151 5.31 -2.36 8.78
C THR A 151 6.02 -1.04 8.54
N TRP A 152 5.55 0.02 9.18
CA TRP A 152 6.13 1.36 9.11
C TRP A 152 6.73 1.74 10.46
N PRO A 153 8.06 1.60 10.63
CA PRO A 153 8.73 1.95 11.88
C PRO A 153 8.93 3.46 11.96
N LEU A 154 8.05 4.15 12.67
CA LEU A 154 7.87 5.59 12.63
C LEU A 154 9.10 6.41 13.06
N GLU A 155 9.94 5.84 13.93
CA GLU A 155 11.16 6.48 14.44
C GLU A 155 12.40 6.18 13.60
N SER A 156 12.29 5.32 12.57
CA SER A 156 13.42 4.96 11.71
C SER A 156 14.01 6.19 11.00
N PRO A 157 15.35 6.31 10.97
CA PRO A 157 16.02 7.34 10.16
C PRO A 157 15.63 7.31 8.68
N ASP A 158 15.39 6.11 8.10
CA ASP A 158 14.96 5.95 6.71
C ASP A 158 13.60 6.60 6.47
N VAL A 159 12.66 6.41 7.43
CA VAL A 159 11.33 7.03 7.38
C VAL A 159 11.45 8.55 7.48
N ALA A 160 12.26 9.06 8.40
CA ALA A 160 12.48 10.49 8.54
C ALA A 160 13.08 11.10 7.26
N ALA A 161 14.09 10.47 6.68
CA ALA A 161 14.72 10.89 5.43
C ALA A 161 13.74 10.87 4.25
N ALA A 162 12.96 9.80 4.12
CA ALA A 162 11.95 9.65 3.05
C ALA A 162 10.89 10.76 3.11
N LEU A 163 10.37 11.06 4.31
CA LEU A 163 9.38 12.12 4.53
C LEU A 163 9.94 13.52 4.31
N ALA A 164 11.25 13.72 4.55
CA ALA A 164 11.96 14.96 4.21
C ALA A 164 12.27 15.11 2.71
N GLY A 165 11.85 14.15 1.87
CA GLY A 165 12.10 14.18 0.42
C GLY A 165 13.46 13.61 -0.01
N ALA A 166 14.29 13.16 0.93
CA ALA A 166 15.55 12.45 0.66
C ALA A 166 15.34 10.94 0.40
N ALA A 167 14.17 10.57 -0.11
CA ALA A 167 13.85 9.18 -0.45
C ALA A 167 14.89 8.62 -1.40
N ALA A 168 15.65 7.62 -0.94
CA ALA A 168 16.58 6.90 -1.77
C ALA A 168 15.84 6.19 -2.91
N THR A 169 15.88 6.77 -4.10
CA THR A 169 15.50 6.03 -5.30
C THR A 169 16.50 4.89 -5.42
N ARG A 170 16.04 3.66 -5.23
CA ARG A 170 16.89 2.51 -5.53
C ARG A 170 17.15 2.51 -7.03
N PRO A 171 18.38 2.24 -7.47
CA PRO A 171 18.68 2.12 -8.90
C PRO A 171 17.83 0.98 -9.48
N GLU A 172 17.62 1.02 -10.79
CA GLU A 172 17.05 -0.10 -11.53
C GLU A 172 17.87 -1.38 -11.24
N PRO A 173 17.31 -2.60 -11.44
CA PRO A 173 18.04 -3.83 -11.19
C PRO A 173 19.42 -3.78 -11.85
N GLY A 174 20.46 -4.04 -11.07
CA GLY A 174 21.84 -4.11 -11.62
C GLY A 174 21.98 -5.23 -12.66
N ALA A 175 23.01 -5.17 -13.49
CA ALA A 175 23.28 -6.18 -14.52
C ALA A 175 23.34 -7.63 -13.94
N ASP A 176 23.78 -7.74 -12.68
CA ASP A 176 23.92 -9.01 -11.96
C ASP A 176 22.68 -9.40 -11.14
N THR A 177 21.61 -8.60 -11.18
CA THR A 177 20.36 -8.90 -10.46
C THR A 177 19.39 -9.63 -11.39
N PRO A 178 19.15 -10.93 -11.19
CA PRO A 178 18.19 -11.67 -12.01
C PRO A 178 16.78 -11.04 -11.89
N VAL A 179 16.16 -10.78 -13.05
CA VAL A 179 14.76 -10.40 -13.14
C VAL A 179 13.93 -11.67 -13.32
N VAL A 180 13.27 -12.10 -12.25
CA VAL A 180 12.50 -13.38 -12.22
C VAL A 180 11.07 -13.23 -12.71
N LEU A 181 10.54 -12.00 -12.71
CA LEU A 181 9.24 -11.67 -13.27
C LEU A 181 9.32 -10.32 -13.97
N ARG A 182 8.84 -10.23 -15.20
CA ARG A 182 8.75 -9.00 -15.97
C ARG A 182 7.56 -9.01 -16.93
N ALA A 183 7.20 -7.86 -17.46
CA ALA A 183 6.29 -7.76 -18.59
C ALA A 183 7.00 -8.18 -19.89
N ASP A 184 6.32 -8.92 -20.75
CA ASP A 184 6.69 -9.07 -22.16
C ASP A 184 6.19 -7.87 -23.01
N ALA A 185 6.33 -7.97 -24.34
CA ALA A 185 5.90 -6.91 -25.25
C ALA A 185 4.37 -6.68 -25.30
N ALA A 186 3.58 -7.65 -24.83
CA ALA A 186 2.13 -7.60 -24.74
C ALA A 186 1.63 -7.30 -23.32
N ASP A 187 2.51 -6.84 -22.41
CA ASP A 187 2.26 -6.61 -20.98
C ASP A 187 1.80 -7.88 -20.22
N ARG A 188 2.16 -9.08 -20.73
CA ARG A 188 1.94 -10.36 -20.07
C ARG A 188 3.11 -10.74 -19.18
N PRO A 189 2.90 -11.52 -18.09
CA PRO A 189 3.98 -11.92 -17.20
C PRO A 189 4.91 -12.95 -17.84
N GLU A 190 6.19 -12.63 -17.93
CA GLU A 190 7.27 -13.57 -18.28
C GLU A 190 8.07 -13.91 -17.04
N THR A 191 8.11 -15.19 -16.67
CA THR A 191 8.85 -15.69 -15.50
C THR A 191 10.17 -16.33 -15.91
N ARG A 192 11.20 -16.20 -15.04
CA ARG A 192 12.50 -16.85 -15.17
C ARG A 192 12.94 -17.45 -13.85
N ASP A 193 13.61 -18.59 -13.94
CA ASP A 193 14.23 -19.20 -12.76
C ASP A 193 15.53 -18.46 -12.40
N ALA A 194 15.74 -18.25 -11.11
CA ALA A 194 16.98 -17.72 -10.55
C ALA A 194 17.27 -18.34 -9.17
N ALA A 195 17.02 -19.64 -9.04
CA ALA A 195 17.22 -20.37 -7.80
C ALA A 195 18.61 -20.14 -7.21
N GLY A 196 18.65 -19.79 -5.92
CA GLY A 196 19.89 -19.57 -5.17
C GLY A 196 20.58 -18.22 -5.38
N ALA A 197 20.03 -17.30 -6.19
CA ALA A 197 20.59 -15.95 -6.35
C ALA A 197 20.53 -15.17 -5.03
N ALA A 198 21.57 -14.39 -4.71
CA ALA A 198 21.58 -13.57 -3.49
C ALA A 198 20.61 -12.39 -3.58
N THR A 199 20.33 -11.90 -4.77
CA THR A 199 19.42 -10.81 -5.07
C THR A 199 18.47 -11.17 -6.18
N LEU A 200 17.25 -10.65 -6.16
CA LEU A 200 16.20 -10.86 -7.16
C LEU A 200 15.50 -9.54 -7.50
N ALA A 201 14.96 -9.45 -8.71
CA ALA A 201 14.03 -8.40 -9.09
C ALA A 201 12.71 -9.02 -9.57
N VAL A 202 11.59 -8.55 -9.00
CA VAL A 202 10.23 -9.04 -9.30
C VAL A 202 9.42 -7.86 -9.84
N GLY A 203 9.03 -7.93 -11.11
CA GLY A 203 8.29 -6.88 -11.79
C GLY A 203 6.81 -6.83 -11.44
N THR A 204 6.20 -5.70 -11.82
CA THR A 204 4.75 -5.47 -11.77
C THR A 204 4.26 -5.07 -13.16
N PRO A 205 2.96 -5.28 -13.50
CA PRO A 205 2.41 -4.74 -14.73
C PRO A 205 2.49 -3.20 -14.71
N ALA A 206 2.41 -2.57 -15.88
CA ALA A 206 2.43 -1.11 -15.97
C ALA A 206 1.22 -0.49 -15.26
N ASP A 207 0.03 -1.03 -15.51
CA ASP A 207 -1.24 -0.61 -14.89
C ASP A 207 -2.18 -1.83 -14.72
N VAL A 208 -2.20 -2.40 -13.52
CA VAL A 208 -3.07 -3.54 -13.21
C VAL A 208 -4.56 -3.18 -13.27
N THR A 209 -4.93 -1.93 -13.03
CA THR A 209 -6.34 -1.49 -13.11
C THR A 209 -6.81 -1.49 -14.57
N ALA A 210 -5.99 -0.99 -15.48
CA ALA A 210 -6.27 -1.03 -16.90
C ALA A 210 -6.32 -2.49 -17.42
N LEU A 211 -5.40 -3.37 -16.94
CA LEU A 211 -5.41 -4.79 -17.28
C LEU A 211 -6.71 -5.47 -16.82
N ARG A 212 -7.13 -5.27 -15.58
CA ARG A 212 -8.39 -5.85 -15.08
C ARG A 212 -9.61 -5.44 -15.92
N ALA A 213 -9.65 -4.19 -16.38
CA ALA A 213 -10.73 -3.69 -17.19
C ALA A 213 -10.69 -4.16 -18.66
N GLY A 214 -9.50 -4.33 -19.24
CA GLY A 214 -9.30 -4.62 -20.66
C GLY A 214 -8.95 -6.07 -20.99
N ASP A 215 -8.19 -6.75 -20.14
CA ASP A 215 -7.75 -8.14 -20.26
C ASP A 215 -7.70 -8.80 -18.89
N PRO A 216 -8.84 -9.25 -18.33
CA PRO A 216 -8.90 -9.91 -17.02
C PRO A 216 -8.03 -11.17 -16.93
N ASP A 217 -7.87 -11.91 -18.03
CA ASP A 217 -7.04 -13.11 -18.07
C ASP A 217 -5.56 -12.75 -17.86
N ALA A 218 -5.09 -11.67 -18.49
CA ALA A 218 -3.73 -11.16 -18.23
C ALA A 218 -3.55 -10.69 -16.78
N ALA A 219 -4.54 -10.01 -16.21
CA ALA A 219 -4.49 -9.60 -14.81
C ALA A 219 -4.39 -10.82 -13.87
N TRP A 220 -5.14 -11.88 -14.15
CA TRP A 220 -5.10 -13.14 -13.43
C TRP A 220 -3.75 -13.86 -13.58
N GLU A 221 -3.17 -13.89 -14.78
CA GLU A 221 -1.82 -14.42 -15.01
C GLU A 221 -0.78 -13.66 -14.18
N TRP A 222 -0.85 -12.33 -14.16
CA TRP A 222 0.01 -11.47 -13.33
C TRP A 222 -0.13 -11.80 -11.84
N ARG A 223 -1.36 -11.98 -11.35
CA ARG A 223 -1.62 -12.35 -9.95
C ARG A 223 -0.90 -13.64 -9.58
N ARG A 224 -1.05 -14.69 -10.39
CA ARG A 224 -0.41 -15.99 -10.17
C ARG A 224 1.11 -15.90 -10.23
N ALA A 225 1.64 -15.21 -11.25
CA ALA A 225 3.07 -15.01 -11.40
C ALA A 225 3.69 -14.22 -10.25
N GLN A 226 3.01 -13.14 -9.81
CA GLN A 226 3.46 -12.33 -8.68
C GLN A 226 3.43 -13.12 -7.37
N ARG A 227 2.37 -13.88 -7.11
CA ARG A 227 2.25 -14.77 -5.94
C ARG A 227 3.43 -15.76 -5.91
N ALA A 228 3.69 -16.43 -7.02
CA ALA A 228 4.80 -17.38 -7.11
C ALA A 228 6.16 -16.68 -6.93
N ALA A 229 6.41 -15.57 -7.61
CA ALA A 229 7.71 -14.90 -7.59
C ALA A 229 7.97 -14.13 -6.29
N LEU A 230 7.07 -13.21 -5.90
CA LEU A 230 7.25 -12.36 -4.72
C LEU A 230 6.91 -13.12 -3.43
N GLY A 231 5.76 -13.79 -3.41
CA GLY A 231 5.31 -14.59 -2.27
C GLY A 231 6.27 -15.76 -1.99
N GLY A 232 6.65 -16.50 -3.02
CA GLY A 232 7.63 -17.58 -2.92
C GLY A 232 8.98 -17.10 -2.40
N ALA A 233 9.53 -16.01 -2.93
CA ALA A 233 10.79 -15.44 -2.45
C ALA A 233 10.72 -15.01 -0.96
N LEU A 234 9.63 -14.37 -0.54
CA LEU A 234 9.44 -13.99 0.88
C LEU A 234 9.35 -15.24 1.77
N ALA A 235 8.65 -16.29 1.34
CA ALA A 235 8.57 -17.58 2.06
C ALA A 235 9.94 -18.28 2.17
N GLU A 236 10.82 -18.10 1.17
CA GLU A 236 12.22 -18.57 1.21
C GLU A 236 13.15 -17.68 2.05
N GLY A 237 12.64 -16.62 2.69
CA GLY A 237 13.37 -15.73 3.59
C GLY A 237 14.05 -14.55 2.90
N TYR A 238 13.79 -14.28 1.63
CA TYR A 238 14.21 -13.02 1.02
C TYR A 238 13.48 -11.84 1.69
N ARG A 239 14.10 -10.67 1.63
CA ARG A 239 13.52 -9.42 2.12
C ARG A 239 13.43 -8.40 1.00
N VAL A 240 12.31 -7.69 0.92
CA VAL A 240 12.18 -6.55 0.02
C VAL A 240 13.05 -5.41 0.55
N THR A 241 14.05 -4.99 -0.24
CA THR A 241 14.99 -3.92 0.11
C THR A 241 14.69 -2.61 -0.59
N GLY A 242 13.77 -2.61 -1.58
CA GLY A 242 13.38 -1.42 -2.30
C GLY A 242 12.39 -1.68 -3.42
N PHE A 243 12.03 -0.59 -4.10
CA PHE A 243 11.19 -0.61 -5.29
C PHE A 243 11.70 0.41 -6.30
N THR A 244 11.75 0.05 -7.59
CA THR A 244 12.28 0.91 -8.65
C THR A 244 11.18 1.74 -9.32
N ARG A 245 11.57 2.77 -10.08
CA ARG A 245 10.61 3.55 -10.89
C ARG A 245 10.01 2.74 -12.03
N ALA A 246 10.78 1.81 -12.60
CA ALA A 246 10.32 0.91 -13.65
C ALA A 246 9.35 -0.17 -13.15
N GLY A 247 9.14 -0.29 -11.82
CA GLY A 247 8.15 -1.17 -11.25
C GLY A 247 8.68 -2.54 -10.81
N TYR A 248 9.90 -2.59 -10.29
CA TYR A 248 10.49 -3.81 -9.76
C TYR A 248 10.63 -3.73 -8.24
N TYR A 249 10.16 -4.76 -7.54
CA TYR A 249 10.59 -5.08 -6.17
C TYR A 249 12.02 -5.59 -6.24
N LEU A 250 12.90 -5.05 -5.41
CA LEU A 250 14.25 -5.54 -5.21
C LEU A 250 14.28 -6.38 -3.93
N LEU A 251 14.77 -7.60 -4.03
CA LEU A 251 14.84 -8.54 -2.91
C LEU A 251 16.28 -8.99 -2.68
N GLU A 252 16.62 -9.22 -1.43
CA GLU A 252 17.91 -9.76 -1.00
C GLU A 252 17.69 -10.91 -0.02
N ARG A 253 18.50 -11.96 -0.14
CA ARG A 253 18.56 -13.03 0.84
C ARG A 253 19.48 -12.60 1.99
N PRO A 254 19.01 -12.53 3.25
CA PRO A 254 19.89 -12.25 4.37
C PRO A 254 21.02 -13.30 4.44
N ARG A 255 22.23 -12.82 4.75
CA ARG A 255 23.40 -13.70 4.97
C ARG A 255 23.30 -14.41 6.30
#